data_0557d9e7e3c547987723f633dab3dcf6
#
_entry.id   0557d9e7e3c547987723f633dab3dcf6
#
_cell.length_a   1.000
_cell.length_b   1.000
_cell.length_c   1.000
_cell.angle_alpha   90.00
_cell.angle_beta   90.00
_cell.angle_gamma   90.00
#
_symmetry.space_group_name_H-M   'P 1'
#
loop_
_entity.id
_entity.type
_entity.pdbx_description
1 polymer ?
#
loop_
_entity_poly.entity_id
_entity_poly.type
_entity_poly.pdbx_seq_one_letter_code
_entity_poly.pdbx_strand_id
1 'polypeptide(L)'
;MLRISDIKLVTDDTESDLRKKVLKLLGVKNVKSFEISKKSIDARKKPDIHYVYSVDVETDNEEYYAKKIKNSQIVKKKTYEFPKCGKIDKPVVIVGTGPAGLMCGLTLAQNGYKVILLERGKCVEERMKDVEAFWEAGFLNPESNVQFGEGGAGTFSDGKLTTGIKDFRIRKVLEEFHKHCAPKEILYYSKPHVGTDNLSKMVASIRSEIRKLGGEVRFSNKLVNVKTDNGEICGAVVESDSGEYVIETNNIVLAIGHSARDTFLMLQNRNIAMEQKSFSVGARIEHSQEMINKSQYGKAYKKLPAADYKMAVHLESGRGVYTFCMCPGGRVVASASEDGGVVTNGMSYFARDGKNANSALLVNVTPSDFKTDDPLAGMYFQREIEQRAFEVGGKNYNAPCQRVGDFLGTESNSEYTVEPTYKPNVTWVNLDEVFPKFITDSMREGIVLMDNKLHGFADNGAVITGPETRSSSPVRIIRDKKTMQSNIKGLYPCGEGAGYAGGIMSAAVDGIKTAEMVVINNGRGKNEQ
;
A
#
# COMPACT_ATOMS: atom_id res chain seq x y z
N MET A 1 -6.28 -27.34 -16.99
CA MET A 1 -6.47 -26.19 -17.89
C MET A 1 -5.20 -25.92 -18.68
N LEU A 2 -5.32 -25.56 -19.93
CA LEU A 2 -4.21 -25.14 -20.79
C LEU A 2 -4.03 -23.64 -20.70
N ARG A 3 -2.85 -23.14 -20.26
CA ARG A 3 -2.47 -21.74 -20.35
C ARG A 3 -1.75 -21.47 -21.65
N ILE A 4 -2.21 -20.47 -22.41
CA ILE A 4 -1.57 -19.97 -23.63
C ILE A 4 -1.11 -18.54 -23.34
N SER A 5 0.18 -18.28 -23.49
CA SER A 5 0.82 -16.99 -23.18
C SER A 5 1.31 -16.26 -24.42
N ASP A 6 1.71 -14.98 -24.25
CA ASP A 6 2.25 -14.11 -25.31
C ASP A 6 1.29 -13.87 -26.49
N ILE A 7 -0.02 -13.84 -26.22
CA ILE A 7 -1.01 -13.51 -27.22
C ILE A 7 -1.07 -11.99 -27.36
N LYS A 8 -0.52 -11.48 -28.46
CA LYS A 8 -0.48 -10.03 -28.74
C LYS A 8 -1.75 -9.58 -29.46
N LEU A 9 -2.32 -8.49 -29.00
CA LEU A 9 -3.41 -7.77 -29.66
C LEU A 9 -3.00 -6.30 -29.85
N VAL A 10 -3.46 -5.68 -30.94
CA VAL A 10 -3.33 -4.23 -31.10
C VAL A 10 -4.26 -3.49 -30.15
N THR A 11 -4.00 -2.20 -29.93
CA THR A 11 -4.71 -1.39 -28.93
C THR A 11 -6.22 -1.25 -29.18
N ASP A 12 -6.65 -1.43 -30.40
CA ASP A 12 -8.06 -1.32 -30.82
C ASP A 12 -8.82 -2.67 -30.77
N ASP A 13 -8.13 -3.79 -30.53
CA ASP A 13 -8.73 -5.12 -30.44
C ASP A 13 -9.48 -5.30 -29.11
N THR A 14 -10.58 -6.07 -29.16
CA THR A 14 -11.47 -6.36 -28.05
C THR A 14 -11.19 -7.75 -27.41
N GLU A 15 -11.83 -8.05 -26.28
CA GLU A 15 -11.82 -9.40 -25.71
C GLU A 15 -12.44 -10.45 -26.64
N SER A 16 -13.39 -10.05 -27.50
CA SER A 16 -13.95 -10.92 -28.56
C SER A 16 -12.87 -11.33 -29.57
N ASP A 17 -12.00 -10.40 -29.95
CA ASP A 17 -10.91 -10.67 -30.89
C ASP A 17 -9.82 -11.54 -30.25
N LEU A 18 -9.56 -11.35 -28.93
CA LEU A 18 -8.73 -12.27 -28.15
C LEU A 18 -9.27 -13.69 -28.22
N ARG A 19 -10.58 -13.86 -27.95
CA ARG A 19 -11.23 -15.17 -27.98
C ARG A 19 -11.16 -15.81 -29.37
N LYS A 20 -11.46 -15.07 -30.46
CA LYS A 20 -11.33 -15.55 -31.84
C LYS A 20 -9.91 -16.01 -32.14
N LYS A 21 -8.91 -15.23 -31.73
CA LYS A 21 -7.48 -15.56 -31.94
C LYS A 21 -7.08 -16.85 -31.23
N VAL A 22 -7.52 -17.05 -30.00
CA VAL A 22 -7.26 -18.28 -29.22
C VAL A 22 -7.95 -19.49 -29.85
N LEU A 23 -9.22 -19.38 -30.23
CA LEU A 23 -9.96 -20.48 -30.90
C LEU A 23 -9.29 -20.87 -32.23
N LYS A 24 -8.79 -19.88 -32.98
CA LYS A 24 -8.03 -20.14 -34.21
C LYS A 24 -6.69 -20.85 -33.92
N LEU A 25 -5.97 -20.47 -32.87
CA LEU A 25 -4.74 -21.15 -32.44
C LEU A 25 -4.97 -22.60 -32.06
N LEU A 26 -6.08 -22.89 -31.41
CA LEU A 26 -6.50 -24.23 -31.03
C LEU A 26 -7.06 -25.03 -32.21
N GLY A 27 -7.55 -24.37 -33.26
CA GLY A 27 -8.24 -25.02 -34.38
C GLY A 27 -9.63 -25.57 -34.00
N VAL A 28 -10.31 -24.95 -33.02
CA VAL A 28 -11.62 -25.38 -32.52
C VAL A 28 -12.65 -24.26 -32.64
N LYS A 29 -13.92 -24.62 -32.68
CA LYS A 29 -15.03 -23.65 -32.73
C LYS A 29 -15.40 -23.11 -31.35
N ASN A 30 -15.14 -23.86 -30.28
CA ASN A 30 -15.45 -23.47 -28.91
C ASN A 30 -14.53 -24.18 -27.89
N VAL A 31 -14.52 -23.69 -26.65
CA VAL A 31 -13.82 -24.27 -25.48
C VAL A 31 -14.77 -24.32 -24.31
N LYS A 32 -14.56 -25.26 -23.37
CA LYS A 32 -15.42 -25.46 -22.19
C LYS A 32 -15.37 -24.26 -21.24
N SER A 33 -14.17 -23.71 -21.02
CA SER A 33 -13.99 -22.47 -20.26
C SER A 33 -12.93 -21.59 -20.90
N PHE A 34 -13.02 -20.27 -20.66
CA PHE A 34 -12.08 -19.26 -21.17
C PHE A 34 -11.93 -18.17 -20.12
N GLU A 35 -10.74 -18.06 -19.55
CA GLU A 35 -10.41 -17.06 -18.53
C GLU A 35 -9.14 -16.30 -18.94
N ILE A 36 -9.16 -14.98 -18.81
CA ILE A 36 -7.95 -14.17 -18.94
C ILE A 36 -7.16 -14.33 -17.65
N SER A 37 -5.94 -14.86 -17.72
CA SER A 37 -5.07 -15.04 -16.57
C SER A 37 -4.04 -13.93 -16.40
N LYS A 38 -3.73 -13.21 -17.51
CA LYS A 38 -2.86 -12.03 -17.47
C LYS A 38 -3.17 -11.09 -18.63
N LYS A 39 -3.10 -9.77 -18.36
CA LYS A 39 -3.11 -8.69 -19.35
C LYS A 39 -2.02 -7.69 -19.00
N SER A 40 -1.20 -7.31 -19.96
CA SER A 40 -0.13 -6.31 -19.81
C SER A 40 0.00 -5.48 -21.08
N ILE A 41 0.64 -4.30 -20.98
CA ILE A 41 1.00 -3.45 -22.11
C ILE A 41 2.49 -3.66 -22.41
N ASP A 42 2.82 -3.93 -23.66
CA ASP A 42 4.21 -3.94 -24.16
C ASP A 42 4.44 -2.67 -24.99
N ALA A 43 5.06 -1.67 -24.36
CA ALA A 43 5.39 -0.37 -24.97
C ALA A 43 6.90 -0.21 -25.22
N ARG A 44 7.68 -1.30 -25.25
CA ARG A 44 9.13 -1.24 -25.43
C ARG A 44 9.56 -0.77 -26.83
N LYS A 45 8.72 -1.00 -27.83
CA LYS A 45 8.98 -0.59 -29.22
C LYS A 45 7.91 0.40 -29.67
N LYS A 46 8.21 1.69 -29.64
CA LYS A 46 7.31 2.74 -30.12
C LYS A 46 7.49 2.93 -31.63
N PRO A 47 6.40 3.08 -32.41
CA PRO A 47 4.99 3.19 -32.03
C PRO A 47 4.25 1.84 -31.92
N ASP A 48 4.94 0.70 -32.04
CA ASP A 48 4.35 -0.64 -32.09
C ASP A 48 4.02 -1.15 -30.67
N ILE A 49 2.93 -0.64 -30.09
CA ILE A 49 2.47 -0.97 -28.74
C ILE A 49 1.35 -1.99 -28.81
N HIS A 50 1.45 -3.04 -27.98
CA HIS A 50 0.50 -4.13 -27.94
C HIS A 50 -0.02 -4.41 -26.53
N TYR A 51 -1.26 -4.89 -26.41
CA TYR A 51 -1.68 -5.67 -25.26
C TYR A 51 -1.14 -7.10 -25.40
N VAL A 52 -0.57 -7.62 -24.33
CA VAL A 52 -0.08 -9.00 -24.24
C VAL A 52 -0.90 -9.76 -23.22
N TYR A 53 -1.53 -10.84 -23.68
CA TYR A 53 -2.42 -11.66 -22.86
C TYR A 53 -1.83 -13.04 -22.57
N SER A 54 -2.22 -13.59 -21.43
CA SER A 54 -2.23 -15.04 -21.18
C SER A 54 -3.67 -15.45 -20.87
N VAL A 55 -4.10 -16.57 -21.42
CA VAL A 55 -5.44 -17.12 -21.21
C VAL A 55 -5.37 -18.54 -20.72
N ASP A 56 -6.27 -18.91 -19.83
CA ASP A 56 -6.47 -20.27 -19.36
C ASP A 56 -7.74 -20.82 -20.01
N VAL A 57 -7.61 -21.93 -20.73
CA VAL A 57 -8.71 -22.57 -21.43
C VAL A 57 -8.86 -24.04 -20.98
N GLU A 58 -10.09 -24.52 -21.00
CA GLU A 58 -10.39 -25.92 -20.77
C GLU A 58 -10.87 -26.55 -22.08
N THR A 59 -10.20 -27.62 -22.53
CA THR A 59 -10.46 -28.34 -23.77
C THR A 59 -10.41 -29.84 -23.52
N ASP A 60 -10.86 -30.65 -24.49
CA ASP A 60 -10.85 -32.11 -24.36
C ASP A 60 -9.45 -32.73 -24.51
N ASN A 61 -8.45 -31.99 -25.02
CA ASN A 61 -7.12 -32.53 -25.31
C ASN A 61 -5.98 -31.53 -24.96
N GLU A 62 -5.94 -31.12 -23.69
CA GLU A 62 -5.00 -30.10 -23.20
C GLU A 62 -3.53 -30.49 -23.41
N GLU A 63 -3.19 -31.77 -23.22
CA GLU A 63 -1.81 -32.26 -23.36
C GLU A 63 -1.33 -32.18 -24.81
N TYR A 64 -2.20 -32.45 -25.77
CA TYR A 64 -1.88 -32.31 -27.20
C TYR A 64 -1.59 -30.85 -27.52
N TYR A 65 -2.43 -29.91 -27.09
CA TYR A 65 -2.24 -28.50 -27.36
C TYR A 65 -1.03 -27.93 -26.64
N ALA A 66 -0.71 -28.39 -25.42
CA ALA A 66 0.48 -27.98 -24.70
C ALA A 66 1.79 -28.35 -25.43
N LYS A 67 1.79 -29.43 -26.19
CA LYS A 67 2.93 -29.85 -27.03
C LYS A 67 2.97 -29.10 -28.38
N LYS A 68 1.80 -28.76 -28.94
CA LYS A 68 1.67 -28.18 -30.28
C LYS A 68 1.82 -26.66 -30.32
N ILE A 69 1.29 -25.97 -29.30
CA ILE A 69 1.23 -24.50 -29.29
C ILE A 69 2.43 -23.95 -28.53
N LYS A 70 3.18 -23.09 -29.21
CA LYS A 70 4.30 -22.35 -28.57
C LYS A 70 3.78 -21.48 -27.42
N ASN A 71 4.54 -21.40 -26.34
CA ASN A 71 4.20 -20.63 -25.12
C ASN A 71 2.92 -21.10 -24.44
N SER A 72 2.64 -22.40 -24.49
CA SER A 72 1.54 -23.02 -23.76
C SER A 72 2.04 -24.02 -22.73
N GLN A 73 1.27 -24.22 -21.66
CA GLN A 73 1.57 -25.18 -20.59
C GLN A 73 0.30 -25.59 -19.85
N ILE A 74 0.33 -26.78 -19.27
CA ILE A 74 -0.73 -27.23 -18.37
C ILE A 74 -0.55 -26.55 -17.01
N VAL A 75 -1.60 -25.92 -16.51
CA VAL A 75 -1.63 -25.28 -15.20
C VAL A 75 -2.70 -25.91 -14.31
N LYS A 76 -2.35 -26.09 -13.03
CA LYS A 76 -3.30 -26.48 -11.98
C LYS A 76 -3.64 -25.24 -11.16
N LYS A 77 -4.92 -24.92 -10.99
CA LYS A 77 -5.33 -23.88 -10.04
C LYS A 77 -4.99 -24.36 -8.63
N LYS A 78 -4.13 -23.63 -7.94
CA LYS A 78 -3.87 -23.85 -6.51
C LYS A 78 -5.00 -23.19 -5.73
N THR A 79 -5.73 -23.99 -4.96
CA THR A 79 -6.73 -23.50 -4.02
C THR A 79 -6.06 -23.17 -2.70
N TYR A 80 -6.45 -22.07 -2.09
CA TYR A 80 -6.01 -21.73 -0.74
C TYR A 80 -6.77 -22.58 0.28
N GLU A 81 -6.07 -23.24 1.18
CA GLU A 81 -6.63 -24.01 2.27
C GLU A 81 -6.10 -23.46 3.61
N PHE A 82 -7.02 -23.17 4.51
CA PHE A 82 -6.68 -22.70 5.86
C PHE A 82 -6.33 -23.89 6.76
N PRO A 83 -5.33 -23.77 7.65
CA PRO A 83 -4.96 -24.85 8.56
C PRO A 83 -6.13 -25.25 9.47
N LYS A 84 -6.43 -26.53 9.56
CA LYS A 84 -7.42 -27.08 10.50
C LYS A 84 -6.73 -27.37 11.83
N CYS A 85 -6.96 -26.53 12.82
CA CYS A 85 -6.42 -26.65 14.18
C CYS A 85 -7.53 -26.49 15.22
N GLY A 86 -7.20 -26.73 16.50
CA GLY A 86 -8.17 -26.75 17.59
C GLY A 86 -8.92 -25.44 17.85
N LYS A 87 -9.83 -25.47 18.82
CA LYS A 87 -10.61 -24.30 19.24
C LYS A 87 -9.74 -23.29 19.98
N ILE A 88 -10.01 -22.01 19.75
CA ILE A 88 -9.51 -20.87 20.54
C ILE A 88 -10.70 -20.41 21.38
N ASP A 89 -10.54 -20.47 22.71
CA ASP A 89 -11.68 -20.25 23.63
C ASP A 89 -12.03 -18.76 23.77
N LYS A 90 -11.00 -17.88 23.87
CA LYS A 90 -11.18 -16.42 23.94
C LYS A 90 -11.07 -15.80 22.53
N PRO A 91 -11.70 -14.64 22.28
CA PRO A 91 -11.62 -13.98 20.98
C PRO A 91 -10.17 -13.59 20.65
N VAL A 92 -9.81 -13.65 19.38
CA VAL A 92 -8.57 -13.06 18.87
C VAL A 92 -8.79 -11.56 18.69
N VAL A 93 -8.00 -10.74 19.36
CA VAL A 93 -8.05 -9.27 19.22
C VAL A 93 -7.10 -8.85 18.12
N ILE A 94 -7.60 -8.10 17.16
CA ILE A 94 -6.83 -7.59 16.02
C ILE A 94 -6.84 -6.06 16.09
N VAL A 95 -5.67 -5.45 16.24
CA VAL A 95 -5.51 -4.01 16.41
C VAL A 95 -5.17 -3.37 15.08
N GLY A 96 -6.09 -2.55 14.56
CA GLY A 96 -6.04 -1.90 13.26
C GLY A 96 -6.86 -2.62 12.19
N THR A 97 -7.57 -1.83 11.37
CA THR A 97 -8.41 -2.29 10.26
C THR A 97 -7.83 -1.92 8.89
N GLY A 98 -6.50 -1.79 8.81
CA GLY A 98 -5.79 -1.73 7.53
C GLY A 98 -5.81 -3.08 6.81
N PRO A 99 -5.15 -3.20 5.63
CA PRO A 99 -5.17 -4.44 4.82
C PRO A 99 -4.73 -5.70 5.60
N ALA A 100 -3.76 -5.58 6.51
CA ALA A 100 -3.30 -6.69 7.34
C ALA A 100 -4.38 -7.13 8.33
N GLY A 101 -4.95 -6.19 9.09
CA GLY A 101 -5.97 -6.50 10.09
C GLY A 101 -7.27 -7.01 9.48
N LEU A 102 -7.75 -6.37 8.40
CA LEU A 102 -8.97 -6.82 7.70
C LEU A 102 -8.82 -8.23 7.15
N MET A 103 -7.68 -8.55 6.48
CA MET A 103 -7.49 -9.89 5.92
C MET A 103 -7.22 -10.95 7.00
N CYS A 104 -6.57 -10.59 8.12
CA CYS A 104 -6.44 -11.46 9.29
C CYS A 104 -7.83 -11.78 9.87
N GLY A 105 -8.62 -10.75 10.16
CA GLY A 105 -9.95 -10.88 10.74
C GLY A 105 -10.94 -11.63 9.85
N LEU A 106 -10.98 -11.30 8.56
CA LEU A 106 -11.81 -12.01 7.58
C LEU A 106 -11.44 -13.49 7.49
N THR A 107 -10.13 -13.80 7.43
CA THR A 107 -9.66 -15.18 7.31
C THR A 107 -10.03 -16.00 8.55
N LEU A 108 -9.84 -15.46 9.76
CA LEU A 108 -10.23 -16.12 11.01
C LEU A 108 -11.75 -16.31 11.10
N ALA A 109 -12.53 -15.26 10.80
CA ALA A 109 -13.99 -15.32 10.84
C ALA A 109 -14.57 -16.32 9.84
N GLN A 110 -14.04 -16.38 8.61
CA GLN A 110 -14.41 -17.39 7.59
C GLN A 110 -14.18 -18.83 8.06
N ASN A 111 -13.27 -19.02 9.01
CA ASN A 111 -12.95 -20.34 9.57
C ASN A 111 -13.55 -20.57 10.97
N GLY A 112 -14.52 -19.75 11.37
CA GLY A 112 -15.33 -19.96 12.58
C GLY A 112 -14.66 -19.50 13.89
N TYR A 113 -13.56 -18.75 13.83
CA TYR A 113 -12.92 -18.20 15.03
C TYR A 113 -13.55 -16.86 15.42
N LYS A 114 -13.72 -16.64 16.73
CA LYS A 114 -14.22 -15.36 17.27
C LYS A 114 -13.12 -14.30 17.13
N VAL A 115 -13.44 -13.18 16.51
CA VAL A 115 -12.54 -12.06 16.31
C VAL A 115 -13.15 -10.75 16.78
N ILE A 116 -12.30 -9.88 17.34
CA ILE A 116 -12.64 -8.49 17.66
C ILE A 116 -11.58 -7.62 17.01
N LEU A 117 -11.98 -6.84 16.00
CA LEU A 117 -11.11 -5.85 15.37
C LEU A 117 -11.31 -4.51 16.09
N LEU A 118 -10.21 -3.89 16.49
CA LEU A 118 -10.16 -2.57 17.10
C LEU A 118 -9.59 -1.58 16.09
N GLU A 119 -10.28 -0.49 15.86
CA GLU A 119 -9.80 0.63 15.05
C GLU A 119 -9.91 1.93 15.85
N ARG A 120 -8.80 2.66 15.97
CA ARG A 120 -8.75 3.93 16.68
C ARG A 120 -9.58 5.01 16.01
N GLY A 121 -9.60 5.00 14.66
CA GLY A 121 -10.37 5.93 13.87
C GLY A 121 -11.79 5.45 13.60
N LYS A 122 -12.48 6.19 12.74
CA LYS A 122 -13.89 5.97 12.40
C LYS A 122 -14.04 4.97 11.24
N CYS A 123 -15.29 4.50 11.03
CA CYS A 123 -15.64 3.76 9.81
C CYS A 123 -15.44 4.63 8.57
N VAL A 124 -15.28 4.00 7.41
CA VAL A 124 -14.87 4.70 6.18
C VAL A 124 -15.83 5.83 5.79
N GLU A 125 -17.12 5.66 6.05
CA GLU A 125 -18.17 6.64 5.73
C GLU A 125 -18.04 7.94 6.57
N GLU A 126 -17.67 7.82 7.84
CA GLU A 126 -17.46 8.96 8.74
C GLU A 126 -16.05 9.53 8.59
N ARG A 127 -15.07 8.64 8.42
CA ARG A 127 -13.66 8.99 8.17
C ARG A 127 -13.50 9.89 6.94
N MET A 128 -14.26 9.64 5.87
CA MET A 128 -14.24 10.48 4.67
C MET A 128 -14.58 11.94 5.00
N LYS A 129 -15.53 12.19 5.89
CA LYS A 129 -15.89 13.54 6.34
C LYS A 129 -14.75 14.22 7.09
N ASP A 130 -14.06 13.50 7.99
CA ASP A 130 -12.91 14.04 8.71
C ASP A 130 -11.77 14.39 7.75
N VAL A 131 -11.52 13.54 6.75
CA VAL A 131 -10.49 13.76 5.72
C VAL A 131 -10.84 14.94 4.81
N GLU A 132 -12.10 15.07 4.39
CA GLU A 132 -12.58 16.21 3.61
C GLU A 132 -12.45 17.53 4.39
N ALA A 133 -12.85 17.55 5.67
CA ALA A 133 -12.68 18.71 6.54
C ALA A 133 -11.21 19.13 6.70
N PHE A 134 -10.30 18.15 6.77
CA PHE A 134 -8.87 18.43 6.80
C PHE A 134 -8.37 19.01 5.47
N TRP A 135 -8.77 18.44 4.33
CA TRP A 135 -8.32 18.90 3.02
C TRP A 135 -8.92 20.25 2.61
N GLU A 136 -10.12 20.60 3.08
CA GLU A 136 -10.79 21.84 2.72
C GLU A 136 -10.47 23.01 3.65
N ALA A 137 -10.37 22.73 4.96
CA ALA A 137 -10.27 23.75 5.99
C ALA A 137 -9.09 23.58 6.96
N GLY A 138 -8.25 22.55 6.81
CA GLY A 138 -7.12 22.31 7.69
C GLY A 138 -7.52 21.78 9.08
N PHE A 139 -8.73 21.28 9.27
CA PHE A 139 -9.16 20.69 10.55
C PHE A 139 -8.71 19.22 10.64
N LEU A 140 -7.56 18.99 11.27
CA LEU A 140 -7.04 17.64 11.50
C LEU A 140 -7.78 16.99 12.68
N ASN A 141 -8.28 15.75 12.47
CA ASN A 141 -8.65 14.85 13.55
C ASN A 141 -7.51 13.85 13.79
N PRO A 142 -6.75 13.92 14.91
CA PRO A 142 -5.59 13.04 15.14
C PRO A 142 -5.94 11.55 15.21
N GLU A 143 -7.18 11.20 15.57
CA GLU A 143 -7.60 9.80 15.67
C GLU A 143 -8.30 9.28 14.40
N SER A 144 -8.78 10.17 13.49
CA SER A 144 -9.49 9.78 12.26
C SER A 144 -9.06 10.67 11.10
N ASN A 145 -8.19 10.16 10.23
CA ASN A 145 -7.52 10.92 9.16
C ASN A 145 -7.04 9.99 8.02
N VAL A 146 -6.13 10.44 7.15
CA VAL A 146 -5.59 9.61 6.06
C VAL A 146 -4.77 8.41 6.55
N GLN A 147 -4.22 8.44 7.76
CA GLN A 147 -3.45 7.35 8.34
C GLN A 147 -4.30 6.39 9.17
N PHE A 148 -5.24 6.92 9.94
CA PHE A 148 -6.08 6.19 10.90
C PHE A 148 -7.53 6.13 10.47
N GLY A 149 -8.16 5.00 10.74
CA GLY A 149 -9.53 4.67 10.39
C GLY A 149 -9.62 3.46 9.46
N GLU A 150 -10.83 3.03 9.18
CA GLU A 150 -11.11 1.82 8.42
C GLU A 150 -10.40 1.77 7.07
N GLY A 151 -9.72 0.65 6.80
CA GLY A 151 -8.92 0.42 5.60
C GLY A 151 -7.49 0.96 5.69
N GLY A 152 -7.13 1.71 6.77
CA GLY A 152 -5.82 2.30 6.98
C GLY A 152 -5.44 3.33 5.91
N ALA A 153 -4.17 3.69 5.81
CA ALA A 153 -3.67 4.67 4.82
C ALA A 153 -3.92 4.25 3.36
N GLY A 154 -4.07 2.95 3.10
CA GLY A 154 -4.36 2.42 1.78
C GLY A 154 -5.64 2.93 1.15
N THR A 155 -6.66 3.27 1.95
CA THR A 155 -7.98 3.75 1.47
C THR A 155 -7.88 5.04 0.66
N PHE A 156 -6.96 5.93 1.03
CA PHE A 156 -6.72 7.21 0.33
C PHE A 156 -5.45 7.13 -0.52
N SER A 157 -5.36 6.13 -1.38
CA SER A 157 -4.24 5.91 -2.29
C SER A 157 -4.73 5.53 -3.69
N ASP A 158 -3.83 5.32 -4.65
CA ASP A 158 -4.16 4.72 -5.95
C ASP A 158 -4.63 3.26 -5.82
N GLY A 159 -4.41 2.63 -4.68
CA GLY A 159 -4.81 1.24 -4.46
C GLY A 159 -4.02 0.23 -5.28
N LYS A 160 -2.73 0.48 -5.52
CA LYS A 160 -1.86 -0.46 -6.22
C LYS A 160 -1.75 -1.79 -5.48
N LEU A 161 -1.96 -2.88 -6.21
CA LEU A 161 -1.85 -4.25 -5.70
C LEU A 161 -0.58 -4.97 -6.20
N THR A 162 0.31 -4.26 -6.90
CA THR A 162 1.60 -4.82 -7.30
C THR A 162 2.49 -5.04 -6.08
N THR A 163 3.15 -6.20 -6.04
CA THR A 163 4.05 -6.57 -4.94
C THR A 163 5.27 -7.32 -5.44
N GLY A 164 6.38 -7.20 -4.72
CA GLY A 164 7.60 -7.98 -4.98
C GLY A 164 7.63 -9.37 -4.32
N ILE A 165 6.69 -9.67 -3.42
CA ILE A 165 6.64 -10.98 -2.76
C ILE A 165 6.12 -12.06 -3.72
N LYS A 166 6.61 -13.29 -3.53
CA LYS A 166 6.12 -14.48 -4.23
C LYS A 166 5.42 -15.38 -3.23
N ASP A 167 4.09 -15.26 -3.13
CA ASP A 167 3.28 -16.02 -2.17
C ASP A 167 1.97 -16.48 -2.82
N PHE A 168 1.59 -17.73 -2.58
CA PHE A 168 0.38 -18.31 -3.16
C PHE A 168 -0.92 -17.65 -2.62
N ARG A 169 -0.85 -16.99 -1.46
CA ARG A 169 -1.97 -16.26 -0.83
C ARG A 169 -2.37 -14.99 -1.59
N ILE A 170 -1.48 -14.47 -2.46
CA ILE A 170 -1.79 -13.32 -3.32
C ILE A 170 -3.09 -13.55 -4.10
N ARG A 171 -3.28 -14.76 -4.63
CA ARG A 171 -4.49 -15.08 -5.38
C ARG A 171 -5.74 -15.03 -4.49
N LYS A 172 -5.65 -15.55 -3.26
CA LYS A 172 -6.74 -15.47 -2.25
C LYS A 172 -7.08 -14.01 -1.95
N VAL A 173 -6.08 -13.14 -1.74
CA VAL A 173 -6.32 -11.70 -1.49
C VAL A 173 -7.05 -11.05 -2.65
N LEU A 174 -6.60 -11.28 -3.90
CA LEU A 174 -7.24 -10.71 -5.09
C LEU A 174 -8.70 -11.20 -5.25
N GLU A 175 -8.96 -12.47 -4.98
CA GLU A 175 -10.30 -13.06 -5.05
C GLU A 175 -11.23 -12.48 -3.97
N GLU A 176 -10.74 -12.31 -2.73
CA GLU A 176 -11.51 -11.65 -1.68
C GLU A 176 -11.79 -10.18 -2.01
N PHE A 177 -10.78 -9.44 -2.48
CA PHE A 177 -10.98 -8.05 -2.87
C PHE A 177 -12.02 -7.91 -3.99
N HIS A 178 -11.95 -8.79 -5.01
CA HIS A 178 -12.96 -8.80 -6.07
C HIS A 178 -14.36 -9.17 -5.56
N LYS A 179 -14.47 -10.19 -4.69
CA LYS A 179 -15.73 -10.55 -4.02
C LYS A 179 -16.33 -9.37 -3.25
N HIS A 180 -15.47 -8.48 -2.75
CA HIS A 180 -15.83 -7.30 -1.96
C HIS A 180 -15.69 -6.00 -2.77
N CYS A 181 -16.26 -5.95 -3.97
CA CYS A 181 -16.43 -4.76 -4.81
C CYS A 181 -15.17 -4.21 -5.50
N ALA A 182 -14.00 -4.85 -5.41
CA ALA A 182 -12.89 -4.42 -6.26
C ALA A 182 -13.13 -4.81 -7.73
N PRO A 183 -12.64 -4.00 -8.70
CA PRO A 183 -12.82 -4.25 -10.12
C PRO A 183 -12.29 -5.63 -10.53
N LYS A 184 -12.98 -6.32 -11.46
CA LYS A 184 -12.60 -7.66 -11.93
C LYS A 184 -11.20 -7.71 -12.54
N GLU A 185 -10.77 -6.60 -13.11
CA GLU A 185 -9.47 -6.43 -13.74
C GLU A 185 -8.29 -6.72 -12.80
N ILE A 186 -8.45 -6.55 -11.48
CA ILE A 186 -7.39 -6.87 -10.52
C ILE A 186 -6.95 -8.33 -10.57
N LEU A 187 -7.84 -9.24 -11.03
CA LEU A 187 -7.57 -10.67 -11.11
C LEU A 187 -6.57 -11.04 -12.21
N TYR A 188 -6.40 -10.19 -13.23
CA TYR A 188 -5.59 -10.51 -14.39
C TYR A 188 -4.70 -9.37 -14.93
N TYR A 189 -4.91 -8.12 -14.55
CA TYR A 189 -3.97 -7.06 -14.93
C TYR A 189 -2.61 -7.27 -14.26
N SER A 190 -1.51 -7.04 -15.01
CA SER A 190 -0.15 -7.18 -14.47
C SER A 190 0.23 -6.05 -13.52
N LYS A 191 -0.45 -4.91 -13.59
CA LYS A 191 -0.34 -3.77 -12.68
C LYS A 191 -1.74 -3.41 -12.13
N PRO A 192 -2.32 -4.28 -11.29
CA PRO A 192 -3.67 -4.08 -10.79
C PRO A 192 -3.73 -2.93 -9.81
N HIS A 193 -4.82 -2.16 -9.87
CA HIS A 193 -5.14 -1.09 -8.91
C HIS A 193 -6.66 -1.06 -8.65
N VAL A 194 -7.05 -0.47 -7.56
CA VAL A 194 -8.46 -0.41 -7.11
C VAL A 194 -9.03 1.00 -7.25
N GLY A 195 -8.24 2.04 -6.99
CA GLY A 195 -8.67 3.43 -6.91
C GLY A 195 -9.35 3.76 -5.57
N THR A 196 -9.15 4.98 -5.09
CA THR A 196 -9.71 5.43 -3.80
C THR A 196 -11.24 5.27 -3.72
N ASP A 197 -11.94 5.51 -4.81
CA ASP A 197 -13.40 5.42 -4.93
C ASP A 197 -13.94 3.99 -4.75
N ASN A 198 -13.20 2.98 -5.13
CA ASN A 198 -13.57 1.58 -4.93
C ASN A 198 -13.02 1.00 -3.62
N LEU A 199 -11.89 1.52 -3.12
CA LEU A 199 -11.30 1.06 -1.86
C LEU A 199 -12.25 1.27 -0.68
N SER A 200 -12.93 2.41 -0.59
CA SER A 200 -13.92 2.69 0.45
C SER A 200 -15.06 1.67 0.46
N LYS A 201 -15.61 1.33 -0.70
CA LYS A 201 -16.67 0.32 -0.85
C LYS A 201 -16.16 -1.07 -0.48
N MET A 202 -14.94 -1.40 -0.89
CA MET A 202 -14.31 -2.69 -0.63
C MET A 202 -14.12 -2.93 0.88
N VAL A 203 -13.56 -1.97 1.61
CA VAL A 203 -13.32 -2.14 3.05
C VAL A 203 -14.64 -2.23 3.83
N ALA A 204 -15.66 -1.41 3.50
CA ALA A 204 -16.99 -1.49 4.09
C ALA A 204 -17.66 -2.86 3.86
N SER A 205 -17.50 -3.42 2.66
CA SER A 205 -18.01 -4.75 2.32
C SER A 205 -17.30 -5.86 3.11
N ILE A 206 -15.97 -5.79 3.28
CA ILE A 206 -15.20 -6.73 4.10
C ILE A 206 -15.64 -6.66 5.57
N ARG A 207 -15.80 -5.45 6.14
CA ARG A 207 -16.35 -5.25 7.49
C ARG A 207 -17.71 -5.93 7.64
N SER A 208 -18.59 -5.73 6.68
CA SER A 208 -19.94 -6.31 6.71
C SER A 208 -19.90 -7.84 6.70
N GLU A 209 -19.01 -8.44 5.93
CA GLU A 209 -18.83 -9.90 5.91
C GLU A 209 -18.25 -10.42 7.24
N ILE A 210 -17.26 -9.74 7.83
CA ILE A 210 -16.72 -10.10 9.15
C ILE A 210 -17.84 -10.11 10.21
N ARG A 211 -18.68 -9.06 10.24
CA ARG A 211 -19.82 -8.97 11.16
C ARG A 211 -20.85 -10.06 10.93
N LYS A 212 -21.18 -10.36 9.66
CA LYS A 212 -22.08 -11.43 9.28
C LYS A 212 -21.60 -12.82 9.74
N LEU A 213 -20.28 -13.01 9.76
CA LEU A 213 -19.64 -14.25 10.24
C LEU A 213 -19.52 -14.30 11.79
N GLY A 214 -20.07 -13.32 12.50
CA GLY A 214 -20.07 -13.26 13.96
C GLY A 214 -18.85 -12.58 14.58
N GLY A 215 -17.99 -11.94 13.77
CA GLY A 215 -16.91 -11.09 14.27
C GLY A 215 -17.40 -9.68 14.66
N GLU A 216 -16.64 -9.02 15.52
CA GLU A 216 -16.89 -7.64 15.91
C GLU A 216 -15.89 -6.70 15.27
N VAL A 217 -16.33 -5.51 14.86
CA VAL A 217 -15.47 -4.40 14.42
C VAL A 217 -15.87 -3.16 15.19
N ARG A 218 -14.97 -2.67 16.04
CA ARG A 218 -15.16 -1.55 16.96
C ARG A 218 -14.33 -0.36 16.49
N PHE A 219 -14.97 0.74 16.13
CA PHE A 219 -14.36 2.02 15.77
C PHE A 219 -14.28 2.95 16.97
N SER A 220 -13.42 3.97 16.92
CA SER A 220 -13.09 4.84 18.06
C SER A 220 -12.68 4.01 19.30
N ASN A 221 -11.93 2.93 19.04
CA ASN A 221 -11.45 2.00 20.05
C ASN A 221 -9.94 1.78 19.85
N LYS A 222 -9.14 2.44 20.69
CA LYS A 222 -7.68 2.46 20.60
C LYS A 222 -7.07 1.51 21.62
N LEU A 223 -6.15 0.64 21.16
CA LEU A 223 -5.32 -0.12 22.08
C LEU A 223 -4.35 0.84 22.80
N VAL A 224 -4.48 0.96 24.12
CA VAL A 224 -3.59 1.81 24.94
C VAL A 224 -2.63 1.00 25.78
N ASN A 225 -2.90 -0.30 26.02
CA ASN A 225 -1.99 -1.16 26.74
C ASN A 225 -2.26 -2.66 26.46
N VAL A 226 -1.30 -3.50 26.79
CA VAL A 226 -1.45 -4.96 26.83
C VAL A 226 -1.28 -5.46 28.26
N LYS A 227 -2.13 -6.41 28.68
CA LYS A 227 -1.98 -7.13 29.93
C LYS A 227 -1.24 -8.44 29.69
N THR A 228 -0.27 -8.71 30.54
CA THR A 228 0.52 -9.94 30.49
C THR A 228 0.53 -10.63 31.86
N ASP A 229 0.53 -11.95 31.84
CA ASP A 229 0.78 -12.79 33.00
C ASP A 229 1.83 -13.84 32.64
N ASN A 230 2.90 -13.95 33.44
CA ASN A 230 4.02 -14.89 33.21
C ASN A 230 4.60 -14.87 31.78
N GLY A 231 4.67 -13.68 31.14
CA GLY A 231 5.21 -13.51 29.79
C GLY A 231 4.23 -13.87 28.66
N GLU A 232 2.97 -14.10 28.97
CA GLU A 232 1.90 -14.40 28.00
C GLU A 232 0.82 -13.30 28.02
N ILE A 233 0.18 -13.04 26.87
CA ILE A 233 -0.97 -12.13 26.77
C ILE A 233 -2.15 -12.71 27.57
N CYS A 234 -2.76 -11.88 28.42
CA CYS A 234 -4.01 -12.19 29.12
C CYS A 234 -5.13 -11.16 28.84
N GLY A 235 -4.84 -10.01 28.24
CA GLY A 235 -5.84 -9.02 27.88
C GLY A 235 -5.31 -7.84 27.08
N ALA A 236 -6.23 -7.15 26.42
CA ALA A 236 -6.03 -5.87 25.73
C ALA A 236 -6.72 -4.75 26.49
N VAL A 237 -6.02 -3.67 26.81
CA VAL A 237 -6.60 -2.45 27.40
C VAL A 237 -6.95 -1.49 26.27
N VAL A 238 -8.20 -1.11 26.22
CA VAL A 238 -8.78 -0.33 25.13
C VAL A 238 -9.37 0.96 25.66
N GLU A 239 -9.03 2.07 25.05
CA GLU A 239 -9.65 3.38 25.25
C GLU A 239 -10.76 3.58 24.23
N SER A 240 -11.91 4.06 24.67
CA SER A 240 -13.06 4.43 23.85
C SER A 240 -13.71 5.72 24.37
N ASP A 241 -14.70 6.24 23.66
CA ASP A 241 -15.47 7.42 24.09
C ASP A 241 -16.14 7.24 25.46
N SER A 242 -16.39 6.00 25.89
CA SER A 242 -16.97 5.67 27.22
C SER A 242 -15.90 5.38 28.28
N GLY A 243 -14.63 5.57 28.00
CA GLY A 243 -13.51 5.31 28.90
C GLY A 243 -12.75 4.03 28.59
N GLU A 244 -11.82 3.68 29.49
CA GLU A 244 -10.98 2.49 29.35
C GLU A 244 -11.71 1.22 29.80
N TYR A 245 -11.49 0.12 29.05
CA TYR A 245 -11.97 -1.21 29.40
C TYR A 245 -10.98 -2.28 28.97
N VAL A 246 -11.17 -3.51 29.46
CA VAL A 246 -10.29 -4.64 29.15
C VAL A 246 -11.04 -5.70 28.37
N ILE A 247 -10.43 -6.15 27.28
CA ILE A 247 -10.87 -7.35 26.56
C ILE A 247 -9.98 -8.50 26.99
N GLU A 248 -10.57 -9.53 27.61
CA GLU A 248 -9.84 -10.75 27.89
C GLU A 248 -9.52 -11.51 26.61
N THR A 249 -8.25 -11.74 26.37
CA THR A 249 -7.75 -12.50 25.23
C THR A 249 -6.38 -13.09 25.53
N ASN A 250 -6.06 -14.18 24.84
CA ASN A 250 -4.70 -14.76 24.85
C ASN A 250 -3.96 -14.49 23.54
N ASN A 251 -4.59 -13.80 22.57
CA ASN A 251 -4.02 -13.56 21.25
C ASN A 251 -4.33 -12.14 20.77
N ILE A 252 -3.28 -11.33 20.63
CA ILE A 252 -3.36 -9.97 20.07
C ILE A 252 -2.53 -9.91 18.79
N VAL A 253 -3.15 -9.50 17.69
CA VAL A 253 -2.49 -9.21 16.42
C VAL A 253 -2.30 -7.70 16.29
N LEU A 254 -1.04 -7.24 16.21
CA LEU A 254 -0.69 -5.83 16.07
C LEU A 254 -0.58 -5.43 14.60
N ALA A 255 -1.68 -5.05 13.99
CA ALA A 255 -1.76 -4.56 12.59
C ALA A 255 -1.88 -3.02 12.54
N ILE A 256 -1.14 -2.32 13.39
CA ILE A 256 -1.31 -0.91 13.77
C ILE A 256 -0.93 0.13 12.69
N GLY A 257 -0.30 -0.29 11.57
CA GLY A 257 0.26 0.63 10.58
C GLY A 257 1.51 1.37 11.10
N HIS A 258 2.18 2.08 10.20
CA HIS A 258 3.46 2.73 10.52
C HIS A 258 3.33 4.08 11.24
N SER A 259 2.11 4.62 11.35
CA SER A 259 1.86 5.96 11.91
C SER A 259 1.42 5.95 13.38
N ALA A 260 1.18 4.78 13.99
CA ALA A 260 0.74 4.65 15.39
C ALA A 260 1.90 4.85 16.38
N ARG A 261 2.44 6.07 16.43
CA ARG A 261 3.64 6.44 17.18
C ARG A 261 3.47 6.29 18.70
N ASP A 262 2.30 6.63 19.22
CA ASP A 262 1.91 6.40 20.60
C ASP A 262 1.90 4.92 20.97
N THR A 263 1.44 4.07 20.06
CA THR A 263 1.47 2.62 20.26
C THR A 263 2.92 2.10 20.27
N PHE A 264 3.82 2.61 19.41
CA PHE A 264 5.25 2.22 19.47
C PHE A 264 5.88 2.62 20.80
N LEU A 265 5.57 3.81 21.34
CA LEU A 265 6.03 4.23 22.67
C LEU A 265 5.49 3.32 23.76
N MET A 266 4.21 2.96 23.72
CA MET A 266 3.61 2.01 24.66
C MET A 266 4.30 0.66 24.60
N LEU A 267 4.57 0.12 23.40
CA LEU A 267 5.26 -1.16 23.24
C LEU A 267 6.69 -1.12 23.76
N GLN A 268 7.43 -0.02 23.55
CA GLN A 268 8.77 0.20 24.10
C GLN A 268 8.73 0.18 25.63
N ASN A 269 7.79 0.89 26.25
CA ASN A 269 7.60 0.93 27.70
C ASN A 269 7.21 -0.44 28.29
N ARG A 270 6.70 -1.35 27.45
CA ARG A 270 6.38 -2.74 27.84
C ARG A 270 7.50 -3.72 27.51
N ASN A 271 8.69 -3.23 27.13
CA ASN A 271 9.83 -4.04 26.75
C ASN A 271 9.53 -5.06 25.62
N ILE A 272 8.64 -4.67 24.70
CA ILE A 272 8.44 -5.41 23.46
C ILE A 272 9.66 -5.16 22.58
N ALA A 273 10.30 -6.25 22.13
CA ALA A 273 11.53 -6.17 21.36
C ALA A 273 11.31 -5.46 20.01
N MET A 274 12.06 -4.41 19.78
CA MET A 274 12.03 -3.61 18.56
C MET A 274 13.43 -3.25 18.09
N GLU A 275 13.58 -2.97 16.81
CA GLU A 275 14.84 -2.51 16.20
C GLU A 275 14.58 -1.36 15.22
N GLN A 276 15.62 -0.55 15.01
CA GLN A 276 15.64 0.44 13.95
C GLN A 276 15.55 -0.26 12.59
N LYS A 277 14.78 0.32 11.68
CA LYS A 277 14.63 -0.19 10.31
C LYS A 277 14.90 0.93 9.32
N SER A 278 15.70 0.64 8.28
CA SER A 278 15.86 1.57 7.16
C SER A 278 14.51 1.90 6.53
N PHE A 279 14.33 3.17 6.17
CA PHE A 279 13.15 3.71 5.50
C PHE A 279 13.58 4.76 4.47
N SER A 280 12.66 5.53 3.94
CA SER A 280 13.01 6.60 3.00
C SER A 280 12.13 7.82 3.21
N VAL A 281 12.71 8.98 2.95
CA VAL A 281 12.10 10.30 3.12
C VAL A 281 12.34 11.13 1.87
N GLY A 282 11.41 11.99 1.54
CA GLY A 282 11.52 12.94 0.44
C GLY A 282 10.23 13.74 0.27
N ALA A 283 9.83 13.98 -0.97
CA ALA A 283 8.67 14.79 -1.29
C ALA A 283 7.90 14.22 -2.49
N ARG A 284 6.68 14.68 -2.74
CA ARG A 284 5.91 14.39 -3.94
C ARG A 284 6.34 15.30 -5.08
N ILE A 285 6.66 14.70 -6.23
CA ILE A 285 6.87 15.41 -7.48
C ILE A 285 5.65 15.24 -8.37
N GLU A 286 5.13 16.33 -8.92
CA GLU A 286 3.99 16.36 -9.83
C GLU A 286 4.42 16.82 -11.23
N HIS A 287 3.91 16.11 -12.23
CA HIS A 287 4.11 16.38 -13.65
C HIS A 287 2.76 16.43 -14.39
N SER A 288 2.71 17.03 -15.57
CA SER A 288 1.59 16.83 -16.48
C SER A 288 1.43 15.35 -16.82
N GLN A 289 0.23 14.77 -16.61
CA GLN A 289 -0.05 13.39 -17.01
C GLN A 289 0.12 13.20 -18.52
N GLU A 290 -0.20 14.22 -19.31
CA GLU A 290 -0.02 14.19 -20.76
C GLU A 290 1.46 14.06 -21.14
N MET A 291 2.34 14.81 -20.49
CA MET A 291 3.78 14.71 -20.69
C MET A 291 4.27 13.28 -20.39
N ILE A 292 3.86 12.70 -19.27
CA ILE A 292 4.20 11.32 -18.90
C ILE A 292 3.66 10.33 -19.94
N ASN A 293 2.42 10.49 -20.40
CA ASN A 293 1.82 9.64 -21.43
C ASN A 293 2.62 9.71 -22.75
N LYS A 294 2.97 10.91 -23.20
CA LYS A 294 3.77 11.12 -24.42
C LYS A 294 5.16 10.51 -24.28
N SER A 295 5.82 10.71 -23.12
CA SER A 295 7.13 10.14 -22.85
C SER A 295 7.12 8.60 -22.86
N GLN A 296 6.09 7.98 -22.27
CA GLN A 296 5.96 6.52 -22.18
C GLN A 296 5.49 5.86 -23.47
N TYR A 297 4.51 6.45 -24.18
CA TYR A 297 3.80 5.80 -25.28
C TYR A 297 4.01 6.46 -26.65
N GLY A 298 4.67 7.63 -26.69
CA GLY A 298 4.84 8.38 -27.95
C GLY A 298 3.46 8.76 -28.53
N LYS A 299 3.33 8.72 -29.85
CA LYS A 299 2.11 9.13 -30.58
C LYS A 299 0.85 8.30 -30.26
N ALA A 300 1.03 7.07 -29.74
CA ALA A 300 -0.08 6.16 -29.43
C ALA A 300 -0.78 6.47 -28.09
N TYR A 301 -0.32 7.45 -27.30
CA TYR A 301 -0.74 7.69 -25.93
C TYR A 301 -2.25 7.88 -25.74
N LYS A 302 -2.96 8.45 -26.71
CA LYS A 302 -4.41 8.71 -26.63
C LYS A 302 -5.28 7.43 -26.61
N LYS A 303 -4.71 6.29 -27.04
CA LYS A 303 -5.40 4.98 -27.11
C LYS A 303 -5.07 4.08 -25.93
N LEU A 304 -4.27 4.55 -24.99
CA LEU A 304 -3.76 3.77 -23.87
C LEU A 304 -4.18 4.39 -22.54
N PRO A 305 -4.28 3.59 -21.48
CA PRO A 305 -4.56 4.12 -20.15
C PRO A 305 -3.45 5.07 -19.69
N ALA A 306 -3.73 5.89 -18.68
CA ALA A 306 -2.75 6.78 -18.07
C ALA A 306 -1.45 6.03 -17.76
N ALA A 307 -0.34 6.57 -18.25
CA ALA A 307 0.97 5.95 -18.10
C ALA A 307 1.47 6.07 -16.66
N ASP A 308 2.13 5.03 -16.20
CA ASP A 308 2.86 5.01 -14.94
C ASP A 308 4.37 4.87 -15.16
N TYR A 309 5.14 5.18 -14.13
CA TYR A 309 6.59 4.95 -14.11
C TYR A 309 7.06 4.44 -12.77
N LYS A 310 8.20 3.76 -12.77
CA LYS A 310 8.95 3.38 -11.57
C LYS A 310 10.43 3.47 -11.90
N MET A 311 11.14 4.33 -11.17
CA MET A 311 12.56 4.59 -11.39
C MET A 311 13.33 4.46 -10.09
N ALA A 312 14.58 4.07 -10.20
CA ALA A 312 15.55 4.08 -9.12
C ALA A 312 16.93 4.40 -9.69
N VAL A 313 17.70 5.16 -8.94
CA VAL A 313 19.08 5.52 -9.23
C VAL A 313 19.93 5.33 -7.98
N HIS A 314 21.20 5.02 -8.16
CA HIS A 314 22.20 4.98 -7.12
C HIS A 314 23.16 6.15 -7.36
N LEU A 315 23.34 6.96 -6.33
CA LEU A 315 24.21 8.12 -6.36
C LEU A 315 25.65 7.73 -6.06
N GLU A 316 26.60 8.57 -6.42
CA GLU A 316 28.03 8.36 -6.09
C GLU A 316 28.26 8.32 -4.57
N SER A 317 27.43 9.03 -3.80
CA SER A 317 27.42 8.98 -2.34
C SER A 317 27.04 7.61 -1.75
N GLY A 318 26.63 6.65 -2.58
CA GLY A 318 26.10 5.35 -2.17
C GLY A 318 24.61 5.36 -1.79
N ARG A 319 23.94 6.51 -1.77
CA ARG A 319 22.50 6.60 -1.46
C ARG A 319 21.65 6.19 -2.65
N GLY A 320 20.56 5.50 -2.36
CA GLY A 320 19.50 5.20 -3.35
C GLY A 320 18.47 6.32 -3.38
N VAL A 321 18.10 6.77 -4.59
CA VAL A 321 16.94 7.64 -4.83
C VAL A 321 15.97 6.93 -5.74
N TYR A 322 14.68 6.94 -5.41
CA TYR A 322 13.70 6.20 -6.18
C TYR A 322 12.32 6.85 -6.16
N THR A 323 11.54 6.55 -7.19
CA THR A 323 10.12 6.92 -7.24
C THR A 323 9.28 5.84 -6.58
N PHE A 324 8.33 6.27 -5.75
CA PHE A 324 7.46 5.36 -5.01
C PHE A 324 6.00 5.81 -5.09
N CYS A 325 5.09 4.83 -5.06
CA CYS A 325 3.64 5.06 -5.09
C CYS A 325 3.21 6.12 -6.12
N MET A 326 3.72 6.02 -7.37
CA MET A 326 3.34 6.91 -8.46
C MET A 326 1.83 6.78 -8.73
N CYS A 327 1.12 7.89 -8.76
CA CYS A 327 -0.33 8.00 -8.92
C CYS A 327 -0.65 8.68 -10.27
N PRO A 328 -0.93 7.89 -11.33
CA PRO A 328 -1.33 8.44 -12.62
C PRO A 328 -2.68 9.16 -12.52
N GLY A 329 -2.82 10.29 -13.21
CA GLY A 329 -4.06 11.08 -13.16
C GLY A 329 -4.53 11.36 -11.75
N GLY A 330 -3.59 11.55 -10.82
CA GLY A 330 -3.85 11.64 -9.39
C GLY A 330 -3.59 13.03 -8.83
N ARG A 331 -3.63 13.11 -7.51
CA ARG A 331 -3.35 14.32 -6.74
C ARG A 331 -2.49 14.02 -5.53
N VAL A 332 -1.75 15.03 -5.07
CA VAL A 332 -1.08 15.05 -3.77
C VAL A 332 -2.11 15.40 -2.71
N VAL A 333 -2.04 14.75 -1.55
CA VAL A 333 -3.00 14.93 -0.46
C VAL A 333 -2.30 15.12 0.88
N ALA A 334 -2.94 15.90 1.76
CA ALA A 334 -2.50 16.03 3.16
C ALA A 334 -2.76 14.72 3.91
N SER A 335 -1.73 14.25 4.62
CA SER A 335 -1.73 12.92 5.26
C SER A 335 -1.16 12.95 6.68
N ALA A 336 -1.19 14.13 7.34
CA ALA A 336 -0.81 14.27 8.73
C ALA A 336 -1.74 13.44 9.65
N SER A 337 -1.22 13.05 10.81
CA SER A 337 -1.96 12.37 11.87
C SER A 337 -1.54 12.83 13.27
N GLU A 338 -0.66 13.80 13.35
CA GLU A 338 -0.23 14.48 14.59
C GLU A 338 -0.38 15.98 14.39
N ASP A 339 -0.82 16.68 15.44
CA ASP A 339 -0.92 18.14 15.41
C ASP A 339 0.45 18.78 15.21
N GLY A 340 0.48 19.86 14.43
CA GLY A 340 1.71 20.59 14.17
C GLY A 340 2.71 19.86 13.24
N GLY A 341 2.24 18.93 12.44
CA GLY A 341 3.05 18.22 11.43
C GLY A 341 2.42 18.25 10.04
N VAL A 342 3.20 18.47 8.98
CA VAL A 342 2.77 18.31 7.59
C VAL A 342 3.32 17.01 7.03
N VAL A 343 2.46 16.22 6.39
CA VAL A 343 2.83 15.00 5.68
C VAL A 343 2.07 14.96 4.36
N THR A 344 2.75 14.65 3.27
CA THR A 344 2.14 14.45 1.95
C THR A 344 2.01 12.96 1.62
N ASN A 345 1.01 12.63 0.83
CA ASN A 345 0.85 11.35 0.17
C ASN A 345 0.21 11.58 -1.21
N GLY A 346 0.01 10.53 -2.00
CA GLY A 346 -0.66 10.63 -3.29
C GLY A 346 -1.81 9.66 -3.43
N MET A 347 -2.84 10.06 -4.18
CA MET A 347 -3.99 9.22 -4.50
C MET A 347 -4.42 9.38 -5.95
N SER A 348 -5.15 8.38 -6.45
CA SER A 348 -5.88 8.45 -7.72
C SER A 348 -7.25 7.78 -7.58
N TYR A 349 -8.21 8.26 -8.35
CA TYR A 349 -9.43 7.49 -8.62
C TYR A 349 -9.13 6.33 -9.57
N PHE A 350 -10.04 5.38 -9.66
CA PHE A 350 -9.87 4.23 -10.56
C PHE A 350 -9.71 4.65 -12.03
N ALA A 351 -10.40 5.69 -12.47
CA ALA A 351 -10.32 6.22 -13.84
C ALA A 351 -8.95 6.82 -14.19
N ARG A 352 -8.18 7.31 -13.20
CA ARG A 352 -6.86 7.95 -13.41
C ARG A 352 -6.89 9.07 -14.46
N ASP A 353 -7.95 9.88 -14.45
CA ASP A 353 -8.28 10.89 -15.46
C ASP A 353 -7.90 12.33 -15.06
N GLY A 354 -7.22 12.50 -13.94
CA GLY A 354 -6.72 13.81 -13.51
C GLY A 354 -5.60 14.34 -14.41
N LYS A 355 -5.39 15.66 -14.36
CA LYS A 355 -4.40 16.36 -15.20
C LYS A 355 -2.96 16.07 -14.80
N ASN A 356 -2.70 15.79 -13.52
CA ASN A 356 -1.37 15.56 -12.98
C ASN A 356 -1.08 14.07 -12.76
N ALA A 357 0.16 13.71 -12.97
CA ALA A 357 0.78 12.50 -12.46
C ALA A 357 1.63 12.88 -11.26
N ASN A 358 1.58 12.16 -10.16
CA ASN A 358 2.47 12.42 -9.03
C ASN A 358 3.15 11.15 -8.52
N SER A 359 4.29 11.32 -7.89
CA SER A 359 5.07 10.23 -7.29
C SER A 359 5.86 10.74 -6.11
N ALA A 360 6.02 9.95 -5.06
CA ALA A 360 7.08 10.23 -4.10
C ALA A 360 8.44 10.09 -4.78
N LEU A 361 9.33 11.03 -4.51
CA LEU A 361 10.76 11.00 -4.80
C LEU A 361 11.47 10.84 -3.47
N LEU A 362 12.00 9.66 -3.20
CA LEU A 362 12.46 9.24 -1.88
C LEU A 362 13.95 8.94 -1.87
N VAL A 363 14.60 9.34 -0.79
CA VAL A 363 16.01 9.10 -0.47
C VAL A 363 16.10 8.13 0.69
N ASN A 364 16.98 7.13 0.59
CA ASN A 364 17.17 6.15 1.65
C ASN A 364 17.75 6.79 2.91
N VAL A 365 17.16 6.43 4.05
CA VAL A 365 17.61 6.73 5.41
C VAL A 365 17.86 5.42 6.13
N THR A 366 19.00 5.31 6.78
CA THR A 366 19.46 4.08 7.44
C THR A 366 19.77 4.33 8.91
N PRO A 367 19.85 3.29 9.75
CA PRO A 367 20.25 3.46 11.16
C PRO A 367 21.56 4.21 11.36
N SER A 368 22.50 4.15 10.41
CA SER A 368 23.76 4.89 10.47
C SER A 368 23.60 6.43 10.37
N ASP A 369 22.43 6.91 9.94
CA ASP A 369 22.11 8.35 9.90
C ASP A 369 21.71 8.88 11.30
N PHE A 370 21.47 7.99 12.27
CA PHE A 370 21.11 8.33 13.63
C PHE A 370 22.30 8.14 14.58
N LYS A 371 22.43 9.01 15.56
CA LYS A 371 23.51 8.95 16.56
C LYS A 371 23.04 8.25 17.86
N THR A 372 22.15 7.29 17.76
CA THR A 372 21.53 6.60 18.91
C THR A 372 21.09 5.20 18.55
N ASP A 373 21.06 4.30 19.52
CA ASP A 373 20.55 2.92 19.40
C ASP A 373 19.06 2.81 19.74
N ASP A 374 18.38 3.94 20.02
CA ASP A 374 16.94 3.95 20.29
C ASP A 374 16.19 3.38 19.09
N PRO A 375 15.41 2.29 19.24
CA PRO A 375 14.64 1.70 18.14
C PRO A 375 13.65 2.67 17.50
N LEU A 376 13.26 3.76 18.19
CA LEU A 376 12.34 4.79 17.71
C LEU A 376 13.05 5.99 17.05
N ALA A 377 14.38 6.00 16.93
CA ALA A 377 15.13 7.12 16.36
C ALA A 377 14.61 7.59 14.99
N GLY A 378 14.29 6.62 14.10
CA GLY A 378 13.73 6.95 12.78
C GLY A 378 12.35 7.61 12.85
N MET A 379 11.53 7.26 13.84
CA MET A 379 10.25 7.90 14.09
C MET A 379 10.42 9.36 14.52
N TYR A 380 11.38 9.66 15.38
CA TYR A 380 11.68 11.03 15.80
C TYR A 380 12.25 11.85 14.65
N PHE A 381 13.13 11.27 13.82
CA PHE A 381 13.64 11.91 12.61
C PHE A 381 12.53 12.31 11.63
N GLN A 382 11.55 11.43 11.40
CA GLN A 382 10.37 11.76 10.59
C GLN A 382 9.59 12.92 11.20
N ARG A 383 9.32 12.87 12.51
CA ARG A 383 8.54 13.91 13.23
C ARG A 383 9.20 15.28 13.16
N GLU A 384 10.52 15.35 13.29
CA GLU A 384 11.27 16.61 13.19
C GLU A 384 11.07 17.27 11.82
N ILE A 385 11.15 16.51 10.73
CA ILE A 385 10.93 17.02 9.36
C ILE A 385 9.47 17.47 9.19
N GLU A 386 8.51 16.70 9.71
CA GLU A 386 7.08 16.99 9.62
C GLU A 386 6.72 18.29 10.36
N GLN A 387 7.27 18.49 11.56
CA GLN A 387 7.08 19.70 12.37
C GLN A 387 7.75 20.91 11.71
N ARG A 388 8.96 20.76 11.20
CA ARG A 388 9.65 21.82 10.48
C ARG A 388 8.88 22.24 9.23
N ALA A 389 8.31 21.29 8.49
CA ALA A 389 7.45 21.59 7.35
C ALA A 389 6.18 22.35 7.74
N PHE A 390 5.60 22.06 8.89
CA PHE A 390 4.46 22.79 9.42
C PHE A 390 4.82 24.24 9.74
N GLU A 391 5.98 24.47 10.39
CA GLU A 391 6.46 25.81 10.71
C GLU A 391 6.71 26.63 9.43
N VAL A 392 7.49 26.08 8.50
CA VAL A 392 7.85 26.73 7.23
C VAL A 392 6.62 26.92 6.33
N GLY A 393 5.66 26.00 6.37
CA GLY A 393 4.40 26.08 5.64
C GLY A 393 3.44 27.17 6.12
N GLY A 394 3.69 27.78 7.29
CA GLY A 394 2.86 28.87 7.83
C GLY A 394 1.92 28.45 8.97
N LYS A 395 2.16 27.27 9.58
CA LYS A 395 1.42 26.73 10.75
C LYS A 395 -0.10 26.53 10.53
N ASN A 396 -0.48 26.25 9.29
CA ASN A 396 -1.87 26.11 8.86
C ASN A 396 -2.11 24.88 7.97
N TYR A 397 -1.21 23.87 8.03
CA TYR A 397 -1.20 22.65 7.22
C TYR A 397 -1.02 22.88 5.70
N ASN A 398 -0.68 24.08 5.24
CA ASN A 398 -0.16 24.25 3.89
C ASN A 398 1.16 23.49 3.74
N ALA A 399 1.32 22.78 2.63
CA ALA A 399 2.57 22.05 2.41
C ALA A 399 3.63 22.96 1.77
N PRO A 400 4.89 22.90 2.24
CA PRO A 400 6.03 23.44 1.54
C PRO A 400 6.10 22.95 0.10
N CYS A 401 6.27 23.86 -0.87
CA CYS A 401 6.27 23.57 -2.29
C CYS A 401 7.33 24.40 -3.02
N GLN A 402 7.96 23.82 -4.05
CA GLN A 402 8.95 24.48 -4.88
C GLN A 402 8.85 23.98 -6.33
N ARG A 403 9.12 24.86 -7.31
CA ARG A 403 9.29 24.43 -8.71
C ARG A 403 10.56 23.60 -8.85
N VAL A 404 10.51 22.60 -9.75
CA VAL A 404 11.69 21.77 -10.02
C VAL A 404 12.85 22.62 -10.58
N GLY A 405 12.57 23.59 -11.45
CA GLY A 405 13.58 24.51 -11.96
C GLY A 405 14.31 25.28 -10.84
N ASP A 406 13.54 25.87 -9.91
CA ASP A 406 14.11 26.60 -8.77
C ASP A 406 14.89 25.67 -7.83
N PHE A 407 14.37 24.45 -7.62
CA PHE A 407 15.02 23.43 -6.78
C PHE A 407 16.36 22.97 -7.37
N LEU A 408 16.45 22.87 -8.69
CA LEU A 408 17.69 22.52 -9.41
C LEU A 408 18.62 23.72 -9.67
N GLY A 409 18.14 24.96 -9.45
CA GLY A 409 18.90 26.18 -9.76
C GLY A 409 19.01 26.44 -11.27
N THR A 410 18.01 26.03 -12.05
CA THR A 410 17.96 26.21 -13.51
C THR A 410 16.97 27.31 -13.88
N GLU A 411 17.22 28.05 -14.98
CA GLU A 411 16.29 29.07 -15.48
C GLU A 411 14.98 28.44 -15.96
N SER A 412 13.85 29.09 -15.60
CA SER A 412 12.52 28.53 -15.85
C SER A 412 12.02 28.81 -17.26
N ASN A 413 12.40 27.98 -18.22
CA ASN A 413 11.68 27.79 -19.47
C ASN A 413 11.04 26.41 -19.47
N SER A 414 9.72 26.32 -19.30
CA SER A 414 8.99 25.06 -19.33
C SER A 414 7.83 25.13 -20.32
N GLU A 415 7.64 24.07 -21.10
CA GLU A 415 6.46 23.85 -21.94
C GLU A 415 5.22 23.57 -21.09
N TYR A 416 5.42 23.00 -19.89
CA TYR A 416 4.34 22.54 -19.00
C TYR A 416 4.43 23.27 -17.65
N THR A 417 3.43 24.07 -17.34
CA THR A 417 3.25 24.64 -15.99
C THR A 417 2.29 23.75 -15.22
N VAL A 418 2.79 23.13 -14.14
CA VAL A 418 2.01 22.24 -13.28
C VAL A 418 1.48 23.02 -12.09
N GLU A 419 0.16 23.00 -11.89
CA GLU A 419 -0.44 23.54 -10.67
C GLU A 419 -0.43 22.47 -9.58
N PRO A 420 0.03 22.78 -8.34
CA PRO A 420 0.01 21.85 -7.23
C PRO A 420 -1.42 21.38 -6.93
N THR A 421 -1.57 20.08 -6.67
CA THR A 421 -2.88 19.50 -6.35
C THR A 421 -3.13 19.33 -4.86
N TYR A 422 -2.15 19.60 -4.03
CA TYR A 422 -2.24 19.47 -2.58
C TYR A 422 -3.30 20.41 -1.98
N LYS A 423 -4.04 19.88 -1.02
CA LYS A 423 -5.00 20.63 -0.21
C LYS A 423 -4.67 20.47 1.29
N PRO A 424 -4.94 21.48 2.12
CA PRO A 424 -5.72 22.69 1.84
C PRO A 424 -5.06 23.68 0.88
N ASN A 425 -3.72 23.89 0.94
CA ASN A 425 -2.98 24.75 0.01
C ASN A 425 -1.46 24.48 0.11
N VAL A 426 -0.67 25.13 -0.72
CA VAL A 426 0.79 25.10 -0.65
C VAL A 426 1.36 26.45 -0.25
N THR A 427 2.56 26.43 0.36
CA THR A 427 3.38 27.62 0.60
C THR A 427 4.66 27.47 -0.21
N TRP A 428 4.93 28.44 -1.09
CA TRP A 428 6.14 28.45 -1.92
C TRP A 428 7.35 28.83 -1.08
N VAL A 429 8.30 27.90 -0.94
CA VAL A 429 9.48 28.03 -0.07
C VAL A 429 10.66 27.28 -0.67
N ASN A 430 11.87 27.54 -0.16
CA ASN A 430 13.03 26.71 -0.43
C ASN A 430 12.95 25.42 0.40
N LEU A 431 12.90 24.27 -0.25
CA LEU A 431 12.82 22.96 0.43
C LEU A 431 14.07 22.62 1.27
N ASP A 432 15.20 23.31 1.08
CA ASP A 432 16.36 23.20 1.97
C ASP A 432 16.04 23.68 3.41
N GLU A 433 14.98 24.46 3.59
CA GLU A 433 14.50 24.88 4.91
C GLU A 433 13.74 23.76 5.64
N VAL A 434 13.26 22.76 4.92
CA VAL A 434 12.43 21.65 5.44
C VAL A 434 13.27 20.42 5.73
N PHE A 435 14.15 20.04 4.80
CA PHE A 435 14.88 18.79 4.86
C PHE A 435 16.33 18.96 5.30
N PRO A 436 16.91 17.93 5.93
CA PRO A 436 18.37 17.84 6.05
C PRO A 436 19.05 17.90 4.66
N LYS A 437 20.17 18.59 4.59
CA LYS A 437 20.88 18.86 3.32
C LYS A 437 21.17 17.60 2.50
N PHE A 438 21.53 16.49 3.13
CA PHE A 438 21.79 15.24 2.40
C PHE A 438 20.57 14.70 1.66
N ILE A 439 19.36 15.00 2.12
CA ILE A 439 18.09 14.61 1.46
C ILE A 439 17.89 15.49 0.21
N THR A 440 17.98 16.81 0.33
CA THR A 440 17.76 17.71 -0.81
C THR A 440 18.84 17.56 -1.87
N ASP A 441 20.11 17.44 -1.50
CA ASP A 441 21.21 17.18 -2.44
C ASP A 441 20.98 15.87 -3.21
N SER A 442 20.59 14.80 -2.49
CA SER A 442 20.28 13.51 -3.13
C SER A 442 19.07 13.59 -4.07
N MET A 443 18.03 14.35 -3.69
CA MET A 443 16.87 14.55 -4.55
C MET A 443 17.24 15.30 -5.83
N ARG A 444 18.06 16.36 -5.77
CA ARG A 444 18.54 17.11 -6.94
C ARG A 444 19.29 16.21 -7.92
N GLU A 445 20.30 15.49 -7.44
CA GLU A 445 21.06 14.54 -8.25
C GLU A 445 20.14 13.44 -8.83
N GLY A 446 19.23 12.92 -7.99
CA GLY A 446 18.26 11.91 -8.38
C GLY A 446 17.33 12.35 -9.52
N ILE A 447 16.81 13.60 -9.49
CA ILE A 447 15.94 14.16 -10.54
C ILE A 447 16.69 14.19 -11.87
N VAL A 448 17.92 14.73 -11.89
CA VAL A 448 18.74 14.82 -13.11
C VAL A 448 19.03 13.44 -13.69
N LEU A 449 19.39 12.46 -12.85
CA LEU A 449 19.65 11.09 -13.31
C LEU A 449 18.38 10.38 -13.81
N MET A 450 17.22 10.71 -13.23
CA MET A 450 15.95 10.12 -13.64
C MET A 450 15.43 10.72 -14.94
N ASP A 451 15.75 11.96 -15.28
CA ASP A 451 15.40 12.57 -16.55
C ASP A 451 16.00 11.81 -17.75
N ASN A 452 17.21 11.27 -17.59
CA ASN A 452 17.83 10.38 -18.59
C ASN A 452 17.02 9.10 -18.86
N LYS A 453 16.18 8.68 -17.92
CA LYS A 453 15.30 7.49 -18.04
C LYS A 453 13.90 7.84 -18.50
N LEU A 454 13.41 9.01 -18.15
CA LEU A 454 12.10 9.53 -18.49
C LEU A 454 12.21 11.02 -18.83
N HIS A 455 12.36 11.35 -20.08
CA HIS A 455 12.49 12.73 -20.54
C HIS A 455 11.32 13.59 -20.09
N GLY A 456 11.64 14.73 -19.49
CA GLY A 456 10.72 15.67 -18.87
C GLY A 456 10.52 15.43 -17.36
N PHE A 457 11.25 14.48 -16.75
CA PHE A 457 11.19 14.31 -15.30
C PHE A 457 11.83 15.48 -14.53
N ALA A 458 12.84 16.11 -15.11
CA ALA A 458 13.45 17.33 -14.61
C ALA A 458 12.84 18.61 -15.20
N ASP A 459 11.61 18.55 -15.74
CA ASP A 459 10.94 19.73 -16.30
C ASP A 459 10.82 20.84 -15.26
N ASN A 460 11.28 22.06 -15.64
CA ASN A 460 11.33 23.21 -14.73
C ASN A 460 9.96 23.62 -14.18
N GLY A 461 8.87 23.37 -14.93
CA GLY A 461 7.50 23.69 -14.54
C GLY A 461 6.82 22.63 -13.66
N ALA A 462 7.46 21.47 -13.46
CA ALA A 462 7.02 20.48 -12.48
C ALA A 462 7.13 21.02 -11.06
N VAL A 463 6.41 20.44 -10.10
CA VAL A 463 6.42 20.92 -8.71
C VAL A 463 6.79 19.81 -7.74
N ILE A 464 7.46 20.18 -6.66
CA ILE A 464 7.80 19.30 -5.54
C ILE A 464 7.06 19.81 -4.31
N THR A 465 6.25 18.96 -3.70
CA THR A 465 5.45 19.26 -2.50
C THR A 465 5.79 18.27 -1.40
N GLY A 466 6.14 18.73 -0.23
CA GLY A 466 6.62 17.86 0.83
C GLY A 466 6.27 18.29 2.25
N PRO A 467 6.68 17.46 3.22
CA PRO A 467 7.47 16.23 3.08
C PRO A 467 6.62 14.95 2.92
N GLU A 468 7.17 13.94 2.28
CA GLU A 468 6.69 12.55 2.38
C GLU A 468 7.67 11.74 3.23
N THR A 469 7.31 11.53 4.48
CA THR A 469 8.14 10.88 5.50
C THR A 469 7.67 9.47 5.83
N ARG A 470 6.41 9.14 5.51
CA ARG A 470 5.74 7.92 5.95
C ARG A 470 5.57 6.91 4.83
N SER A 471 6.62 6.71 4.02
CA SER A 471 6.63 5.71 2.93
C SER A 471 6.73 4.26 3.44
N SER A 472 7.30 4.05 4.63
CA SER A 472 7.40 2.75 5.31
C SER A 472 7.68 2.95 6.80
N SER A 473 7.47 1.89 7.60
CA SER A 473 7.77 1.92 9.02
C SER A 473 9.27 2.12 9.27
N PRO A 474 9.68 3.08 10.12
CA PRO A 474 11.06 3.25 10.55
C PRO A 474 11.46 2.27 11.67
N VAL A 475 10.51 1.49 12.17
CA VAL A 475 10.65 0.55 13.28
C VAL A 475 10.29 -0.85 12.82
N ARG A 476 10.99 -1.86 13.34
CA ARG A 476 10.56 -3.25 13.26
C ARG A 476 10.25 -3.76 14.65
N ILE A 477 9.03 -4.27 14.85
CA ILE A 477 8.67 -5.03 16.05
C ILE A 477 9.12 -6.46 15.81
N ILE A 478 10.08 -6.94 16.60
CA ILE A 478 10.70 -8.24 16.37
C ILE A 478 9.70 -9.36 16.62
N ARG A 479 9.66 -10.32 15.70
CA ARG A 479 8.86 -11.54 15.83
C ARG A 479 9.66 -12.77 15.43
N ASP A 480 9.40 -13.89 16.08
CA ASP A 480 9.97 -15.18 15.71
C ASP A 480 9.49 -15.62 14.31
N LYS A 481 10.40 -16.15 13.52
CA LYS A 481 10.10 -16.51 12.11
C LYS A 481 9.15 -17.71 11.96
N LYS A 482 9.11 -18.61 12.98
CA LYS A 482 8.30 -19.83 12.93
C LYS A 482 6.92 -19.63 13.56
N THR A 483 6.85 -18.92 14.67
CA THR A 483 5.62 -18.70 15.42
C THR A 483 4.94 -17.37 15.10
N MET A 484 5.66 -16.43 14.48
CA MET A 484 5.25 -15.04 14.25
C MET A 484 4.89 -14.27 15.53
N GLN A 485 5.24 -14.78 16.71
CA GLN A 485 5.04 -14.10 17.99
C GLN A 485 6.23 -13.17 18.30
N SER A 486 5.96 -12.11 19.07
CA SER A 486 7.00 -11.27 19.67
C SER A 486 7.71 -12.02 20.80
N ASN A 487 8.53 -11.31 21.58
CA ASN A 487 9.06 -11.81 22.85
C ASN A 487 7.99 -12.04 23.94
N ILE A 488 6.75 -11.62 23.71
CA ILE A 488 5.59 -11.94 24.56
C ILE A 488 4.71 -12.96 23.81
N LYS A 489 4.46 -14.10 24.44
CA LYS A 489 3.62 -15.16 23.87
C LYS A 489 2.16 -14.67 23.70
N GLY A 490 1.56 -14.96 22.55
CA GLY A 490 0.23 -14.48 22.20
C GLY A 490 0.19 -13.09 21.59
N LEU A 491 1.32 -12.39 21.43
CA LEU A 491 1.41 -11.10 20.74
C LEU A 491 2.04 -11.27 19.36
N TYR A 492 1.30 -10.92 18.30
CA TYR A 492 1.67 -11.14 16.90
C TYR A 492 1.86 -9.82 16.14
N PRO A 493 3.11 -9.32 16.00
CA PRO A 493 3.39 -8.19 15.13
C PRO A 493 3.07 -8.51 13.67
N CYS A 494 2.26 -7.67 13.00
CA CYS A 494 1.71 -7.95 11.68
C CYS A 494 1.75 -6.72 10.77
N GLY A 495 2.01 -6.95 9.49
CA GLY A 495 1.88 -5.96 8.44
C GLY A 495 2.97 -4.90 8.39
N GLU A 496 2.62 -3.74 7.86
CA GLU A 496 3.56 -2.66 7.58
C GLU A 496 4.06 -1.97 8.84
N GLY A 497 3.20 -1.72 9.82
CA GLY A 497 3.58 -1.12 11.09
C GLY A 497 4.60 -1.94 11.86
N ALA A 498 4.48 -3.26 11.80
CA ALA A 498 5.46 -4.16 12.39
C ALA A 498 6.77 -4.30 11.58
N GLY A 499 6.87 -3.66 10.39
CA GLY A 499 8.07 -3.66 9.56
C GLY A 499 8.23 -4.86 8.62
N TYR A 500 7.16 -5.65 8.37
CA TYR A 500 7.19 -6.87 7.55
C TYR A 500 6.48 -6.74 6.20
N ALA A 501 5.83 -5.63 5.93
CA ALA A 501 5.17 -5.35 4.67
C ALA A 501 5.48 -3.92 4.20
N GLY A 502 5.19 -3.61 2.95
CA GLY A 502 5.39 -2.28 2.36
C GLY A 502 4.33 -1.99 1.29
N GLY A 503 3.04 -2.18 1.62
CA GLY A 503 1.91 -1.87 0.76
C GLY A 503 0.75 -2.85 0.92
N ILE A 504 -0.39 -2.55 0.29
CA ILE A 504 -1.69 -3.23 0.48
C ILE A 504 -1.57 -4.76 0.35
N MET A 505 -1.02 -5.26 -0.76
CA MET A 505 -0.96 -6.70 -1.04
C MET A 505 -0.06 -7.44 -0.04
N SER A 506 1.13 -6.92 0.24
CA SER A 506 2.06 -7.58 1.17
C SER A 506 1.53 -7.56 2.61
N ALA A 507 0.85 -6.48 3.02
CA ALA A 507 0.21 -6.38 4.32
C ALA A 507 -0.97 -7.36 4.45
N ALA A 508 -1.81 -7.46 3.42
CA ALA A 508 -2.93 -8.41 3.36
C ALA A 508 -2.46 -9.87 3.45
N VAL A 509 -1.39 -10.22 2.71
CA VAL A 509 -0.78 -11.56 2.77
C VAL A 509 -0.20 -11.85 4.15
N ASP A 510 0.46 -10.87 4.77
CA ASP A 510 1.01 -11.03 6.12
C ASP A 510 -0.11 -11.21 7.16
N GLY A 511 -1.25 -10.53 6.99
CA GLY A 511 -2.46 -10.74 7.79
C GLY A 511 -2.99 -12.17 7.71
N ILE A 512 -3.08 -12.76 6.51
CA ILE A 512 -3.49 -14.16 6.34
C ILE A 512 -2.48 -15.11 7.02
N LYS A 513 -1.18 -14.90 6.83
CA LYS A 513 -0.12 -15.69 7.49
C LYS A 513 -0.24 -15.63 9.01
N THR A 514 -0.48 -14.44 9.53
CA THR A 514 -0.65 -14.26 10.98
C THR A 514 -1.87 -15.00 11.49
N ALA A 515 -3.01 -14.95 10.76
CA ALA A 515 -4.19 -15.72 11.09
C ALA A 515 -3.93 -17.23 11.17
N GLU A 516 -3.20 -17.77 10.19
CA GLU A 516 -2.77 -19.18 10.18
C GLU A 516 -1.93 -19.52 11.41
N MET A 517 -0.94 -18.67 11.73
CA MET A 517 -0.04 -18.93 12.85
C MET A 517 -0.70 -18.78 14.21
N VAL A 518 -1.64 -17.85 14.37
CA VAL A 518 -2.49 -17.78 15.59
C VAL A 518 -3.17 -19.13 15.84
N VAL A 519 -3.76 -19.72 14.81
CA VAL A 519 -4.47 -21.00 14.94
C VAL A 519 -3.52 -22.18 15.17
N ILE A 520 -2.42 -22.24 14.43
CA ILE A 520 -1.41 -23.31 14.56
C ILE A 520 -0.79 -23.32 15.98
N ASN A 521 -0.42 -22.14 16.50
CA ASN A 521 0.21 -22.05 17.82
C ASN A 521 -0.74 -22.44 18.95
N ASN A 522 -2.04 -22.11 18.83
CA ASN A 522 -3.04 -22.51 19.82
C ASN A 522 -3.43 -24.00 19.71
N GLY A 523 -3.25 -24.63 18.54
CA GLY A 523 -3.49 -26.07 18.34
C GLY A 523 -2.36 -26.98 18.88
N ARG A 524 -1.12 -26.51 18.87
CA ARG A 524 0.04 -27.29 19.37
C ARG A 524 0.05 -27.49 20.88
N GLY A 525 -0.46 -26.54 21.63
CA GLY A 525 -0.48 -26.63 23.11
C GLY A 525 -1.41 -27.70 23.69
N LYS A 526 -2.22 -28.39 22.88
CA LYS A 526 -3.11 -29.49 23.34
C LYS A 526 -2.58 -30.89 23.04
N ASN A 527 -1.51 -31.01 22.26
CA ASN A 527 -0.92 -32.30 21.89
C ASN A 527 0.42 -32.62 22.61
N GLU A 528 0.90 -31.71 23.44
CA GLU A 528 2.15 -31.89 24.22
C GLU A 528 1.92 -31.97 25.75
N GLN A 529 0.66 -32.19 26.20
CA GLN A 529 0.33 -32.50 27.58
C GLN A 529 -0.08 -33.96 27.75
#